data_e10a4d03f2e8ce28e88c86379a946d7d
#
_entry.id   e10a4d03f2e8ce28e88c86379a946d7d
#
_cell.length_a   1.000
_cell.length_b   1.000
_cell.length_c   1.000
_cell.angle_alpha   90.00
_cell.angle_beta   90.00
_cell.angle_gamma   90.00
#
_symmetry.space_group_name_H-M   'P 1'
#
loop_
_entity.id
_entity.type
_entity.pdbx_description
1 polymer ?
#
loop_
_entity_poly.entity_id
_entity_poly.type
_entity_poly.pdbx_seq_one_letter_code
_entity_poly.pdbx_strand_id
1 'polypeptide(L)'
;MACRTAFIIAISAALLIAPSAFAQGASDPTGVWQTQAGDARVKVSKCGGGLCGTIVGLKEPIDPATGKPQVDDKNPNPALKRRPMIGLPLFSGMQPVAANKWSGQIYNADDGGTYASSVSVAGPDTLRVEGCVGAICGGENWTRVGR
;
A
#
# COMPACT_ATOMS: atom_id res chain seq x y z
N MET A 1 -60.83 42.38 42.24
CA MET A 1 -60.51 42.17 40.77
C MET A 1 -59.10 41.67 40.70
N ALA A 2 -58.90 40.38 40.43
CA ALA A 2 -57.62 39.76 40.38
C ALA A 2 -57.25 39.48 38.90
N CYS A 3 -56.21 40.15 38.40
CA CYS A 3 -55.64 39.92 37.04
C CYS A 3 -54.58 38.83 37.13
N ARG A 4 -54.86 37.67 36.61
CA ARG A 4 -53.92 36.57 36.50
C ARG A 4 -53.17 36.67 35.17
N THR A 5 -51.91 37.02 35.25
CA THR A 5 -51.00 37.04 34.10
C THR A 5 -50.42 35.62 33.91
N ALA A 6 -50.77 34.95 32.81
CA ALA A 6 -50.20 33.66 32.45
C ALA A 6 -48.86 33.86 31.74
N PHE A 7 -47.78 33.34 32.33
CA PHE A 7 -46.46 33.25 31.68
C PHE A 7 -46.42 32.00 30.78
N ILE A 8 -46.28 32.21 29.49
CA ILE A 8 -46.04 31.13 28.52
C ILE A 8 -44.54 30.96 28.42
N ILE A 9 -44.01 29.82 28.92
CA ILE A 9 -42.61 29.44 28.76
C ILE A 9 -42.51 28.71 27.43
N ALA A 10 -41.87 29.35 26.45
CA ALA A 10 -41.52 28.73 25.18
C ALA A 10 -40.24 27.90 25.35
N ILE A 11 -40.37 26.59 25.34
CA ILE A 11 -39.24 25.65 25.35
C ILE A 11 -38.71 25.52 23.92
N SER A 12 -37.60 26.18 23.59
CA SER A 12 -36.90 26.01 22.34
C SER A 12 -36.06 24.73 22.38
N ALA A 13 -36.51 23.68 21.68
CA ALA A 13 -35.73 22.46 21.48
C ALA A 13 -34.62 22.72 20.44
N ALA A 14 -33.38 22.86 20.89
CA ALA A 14 -32.23 22.94 20.03
C ALA A 14 -31.92 21.52 19.50
N LEU A 15 -32.15 21.27 18.21
CA LEU A 15 -31.72 20.06 17.52
C LEU A 15 -30.20 20.11 17.39
N LEU A 16 -29.50 19.30 18.19
CA LEU A 16 -28.07 19.03 18.01
C LEU A 16 -27.88 18.09 16.82
N ILE A 17 -27.54 18.65 15.66
CA ILE A 17 -27.09 17.87 14.52
C ILE A 17 -25.65 17.46 14.79
N ALA A 18 -25.44 16.21 15.21
CA ALA A 18 -24.12 15.62 15.31
C ALA A 18 -23.56 15.43 13.89
N PRO A 19 -22.32 15.87 13.60
CA PRO A 19 -21.70 15.58 12.32
C PRO A 19 -21.48 14.06 12.24
N SER A 20 -22.05 13.41 11.23
CA SER A 20 -21.77 12.02 10.92
C SER A 20 -20.32 11.93 10.46
N ALA A 21 -19.44 11.43 11.32
CA ALA A 21 -18.11 11.03 10.93
C ALA A 21 -18.26 9.88 9.93
N PHE A 22 -18.07 10.14 8.67
CA PHE A 22 -17.92 9.09 7.67
C PHE A 22 -16.68 8.27 8.08
N ALA A 23 -16.89 7.10 8.63
CA ALA A 23 -15.84 6.11 8.79
C ALA A 23 -15.34 5.80 7.38
N GLN A 24 -14.14 6.31 7.04
CA GLN A 24 -13.45 5.90 5.82
C GLN A 24 -13.19 4.42 5.98
N GLY A 25 -13.96 3.60 5.26
CA GLY A 25 -13.75 2.17 5.22
C GLY A 25 -12.31 1.89 4.83
N ALA A 26 -11.69 0.90 5.48
CA ALA A 26 -10.34 0.48 5.14
C ALA A 26 -10.28 0.20 3.63
N SER A 27 -9.46 0.97 2.90
CA SER A 27 -9.30 0.78 1.47
C SER A 27 -8.55 -0.51 1.21
N ASP A 28 -8.99 -1.31 0.25
CA ASP A 28 -8.38 -2.60 -0.06
C ASP A 28 -7.05 -2.41 -0.81
N PRO A 29 -5.90 -2.81 -0.24
CA PRO A 29 -4.60 -2.72 -0.90
C PRO A 29 -4.39 -3.79 -1.96
N THR A 30 -5.26 -4.81 -2.03
CA THR A 30 -5.09 -5.93 -2.96
C THR A 30 -5.34 -5.51 -4.41
N GLY A 31 -4.67 -6.19 -5.33
CA GLY A 31 -4.76 -5.92 -6.76
C GLY A 31 -3.41 -5.90 -7.44
N VAL A 32 -3.39 -5.46 -8.69
CA VAL A 32 -2.18 -5.29 -9.48
C VAL A 32 -1.84 -3.81 -9.57
N TRP A 33 -0.61 -3.50 -9.22
CA TRP A 33 -0.09 -2.15 -9.13
C TRP A 33 1.10 -1.98 -10.06
N GLN A 34 1.16 -0.86 -10.75
CA GLN A 34 2.31 -0.47 -11.56
C GLN A 34 3.23 0.43 -10.73
N THR A 35 4.53 0.13 -10.72
CA THR A 35 5.56 0.96 -10.09
C THR A 35 5.57 2.38 -10.66
N GLN A 36 6.09 3.34 -9.92
CA GLN A 36 6.12 4.73 -10.35
C GLN A 36 6.92 4.91 -11.65
N ALA A 37 8.02 4.18 -11.83
CA ALA A 37 8.82 4.18 -13.05
C ALA A 37 8.11 3.48 -14.23
N GLY A 38 7.06 2.70 -13.97
CA GLY A 38 6.33 1.96 -14.98
C GLY A 38 7.05 0.71 -15.49
N ASP A 39 8.12 0.31 -14.83
CA ASP A 39 9.00 -0.80 -15.22
C ASP A 39 8.50 -2.18 -14.77
N ALA A 40 7.70 -2.23 -13.69
CA ALA A 40 7.16 -3.47 -13.15
C ALA A 40 5.68 -3.36 -12.77
N ARG A 41 5.02 -4.51 -12.75
CA ARG A 41 3.70 -4.72 -12.16
C ARG A 41 3.81 -5.68 -11.01
N VAL A 42 3.22 -5.29 -9.88
CA VAL A 42 3.27 -6.05 -8.64
C VAL A 42 1.85 -6.43 -8.23
N LYS A 43 1.62 -7.71 -8.01
CA LYS A 43 0.38 -8.19 -7.40
C LYS A 43 0.52 -8.13 -5.89
N VAL A 44 -0.34 -7.35 -5.26
CA VAL A 44 -0.48 -7.29 -3.81
C VAL A 44 -1.67 -8.13 -3.39
N SER A 45 -1.45 -9.01 -2.42
CA SER A 45 -2.46 -9.94 -1.90
C SER A 45 -2.34 -10.09 -0.39
N LYS A 46 -3.42 -10.56 0.22
CA LYS A 46 -3.40 -10.95 1.64
C LYS A 46 -2.69 -12.28 1.80
N CYS A 47 -1.81 -12.38 2.79
CA CYS A 47 -1.08 -13.60 3.11
C CYS A 47 -0.79 -13.67 4.61
N GLY A 48 -1.21 -14.75 5.27
CA GLY A 48 -0.92 -14.98 6.70
C GLY A 48 -1.29 -13.83 7.64
N GLY A 49 -2.41 -13.14 7.40
CA GLY A 49 -2.84 -11.98 8.20
C GLY A 49 -2.15 -10.65 7.84
N GLY A 50 -1.22 -10.67 6.90
CA GLY A 50 -0.50 -9.50 6.39
C GLY A 50 -0.67 -9.31 4.90
N LEU A 51 0.27 -8.56 4.27
CA LEU A 51 0.35 -8.37 2.83
C LEU A 51 1.59 -9.02 2.24
N CYS A 52 1.42 -9.58 1.04
CA CYS A 52 2.49 -10.05 0.16
C CYS A 52 2.43 -9.28 -1.16
N GLY A 53 3.60 -9.02 -1.75
CA GLY A 53 3.74 -8.41 -3.06
C GLY A 53 4.69 -9.21 -3.95
N THR A 54 4.24 -9.53 -5.17
CA THR A 54 4.99 -10.37 -6.10
C THR A 54 5.02 -9.72 -7.48
N ILE A 55 6.17 -9.68 -8.13
CA ILE A 55 6.29 -9.19 -9.52
C ILE A 55 5.51 -10.13 -10.43
N VAL A 56 4.55 -9.59 -11.18
CA VAL A 56 3.72 -10.34 -12.14
C VAL A 56 3.91 -9.88 -13.58
N GLY A 57 4.65 -8.81 -13.80
CA GLY A 57 4.97 -8.31 -15.12
C GLY A 57 6.12 -7.32 -15.09
N LEU A 58 6.82 -7.22 -16.21
CA LEU A 58 7.90 -6.26 -16.45
C LEU A 58 7.62 -5.55 -17.78
N LYS A 59 8.04 -4.29 -17.89
CA LYS A 59 8.01 -3.54 -19.15
C LYS A 59 8.93 -4.20 -20.19
N GLU A 60 10.11 -4.64 -19.73
CA GLU A 60 11.09 -5.37 -20.53
C GLU A 60 11.34 -6.74 -19.89
N PRO A 61 10.52 -7.76 -20.23
CA PRO A 61 10.62 -9.07 -19.59
C PRO A 61 11.82 -9.89 -20.09
N ILE A 62 12.39 -9.52 -21.23
CA ILE A 62 13.56 -10.17 -21.83
C ILE A 62 14.76 -9.24 -21.70
N ASP A 63 15.86 -9.76 -21.18
CA ASP A 63 17.13 -9.07 -21.14
C ASP A 63 17.70 -8.91 -22.55
N PRO A 64 17.89 -7.67 -23.06
CA PRO A 64 18.38 -7.44 -24.41
C PRO A 64 19.82 -7.92 -24.63
N ALA A 65 20.62 -8.02 -23.58
CA ALA A 65 22.00 -8.49 -23.67
C ALA A 65 22.10 -10.01 -23.86
N THR A 66 21.16 -10.77 -23.29
CA THR A 66 21.19 -12.24 -23.31
C THR A 66 20.10 -12.87 -24.15
N GLY A 67 19.02 -12.13 -24.49
CA GLY A 67 17.83 -12.65 -25.17
C GLY A 67 17.01 -13.62 -24.31
N LYS A 68 17.25 -13.67 -22.99
CA LYS A 68 16.59 -14.56 -22.03
C LYS A 68 15.71 -13.76 -21.07
N PRO A 69 14.75 -14.40 -20.39
CA PRO A 69 13.98 -13.75 -19.35
C PRO A 69 14.86 -13.09 -18.28
N GLN A 70 14.47 -11.91 -17.81
CA GLN A 70 15.16 -11.21 -16.74
C GLN A 70 15.20 -12.06 -15.47
N VAL A 71 16.34 -12.06 -14.81
CA VAL A 71 16.61 -12.80 -13.57
C VAL A 71 17.09 -11.86 -12.46
N ASP A 72 17.02 -12.32 -11.23
CA ASP A 72 17.41 -11.58 -10.02
C ASP A 72 18.95 -11.56 -9.85
N ASP A 73 19.66 -11.01 -10.83
CA ASP A 73 21.11 -11.07 -10.96
C ASP A 73 21.87 -10.27 -9.86
N LYS A 74 21.18 -9.32 -9.21
CA LYS A 74 21.72 -8.52 -8.10
C LYS A 74 21.57 -9.19 -6.73
N ASN A 75 20.89 -10.33 -6.66
CA ASN A 75 20.69 -11.01 -5.37
C ASN A 75 22.04 -11.32 -4.70
N PRO A 76 22.22 -10.99 -3.40
CA PRO A 76 23.46 -11.29 -2.69
C PRO A 76 23.69 -12.79 -2.50
N ASN A 77 22.61 -13.60 -2.54
CA ASN A 77 22.73 -15.06 -2.51
C ASN A 77 22.94 -15.61 -3.94
N PRO A 78 24.12 -16.20 -4.24
CA PRO A 78 24.40 -16.73 -5.59
C PRO A 78 23.40 -17.79 -6.06
N ALA A 79 22.79 -18.55 -5.16
CA ALA A 79 21.79 -19.57 -5.47
C ALA A 79 20.49 -18.97 -6.01
N LEU A 80 20.20 -17.69 -5.71
CA LEU A 80 18.99 -16.99 -6.12
C LEU A 80 19.18 -16.10 -7.36
N LYS A 81 20.41 -15.85 -7.79
CA LYS A 81 20.69 -14.94 -8.92
C LYS A 81 20.09 -15.35 -10.25
N ARG A 82 19.70 -16.61 -10.40
CA ARG A 82 19.11 -17.15 -11.63
C ARG A 82 17.60 -17.29 -11.57
N ARG A 83 16.97 -16.93 -10.44
CA ARG A 83 15.52 -17.02 -10.37
C ARG A 83 14.88 -15.95 -11.24
N PRO A 84 13.76 -16.26 -11.92
CA PRO A 84 13.08 -15.28 -12.75
C PRO A 84 12.62 -14.07 -11.96
N MET A 85 12.68 -12.88 -12.55
CA MET A 85 12.09 -11.66 -11.98
C MET A 85 10.56 -11.76 -11.89
N ILE A 86 9.90 -12.32 -12.91
CA ILE A 86 8.46 -12.58 -12.84
C ILE A 86 8.23 -13.74 -11.86
N GLY A 87 7.40 -13.50 -10.84
CA GLY A 87 7.18 -14.41 -9.73
C GLY A 87 8.02 -14.08 -8.49
N LEU A 88 8.91 -13.08 -8.56
CA LEU A 88 9.77 -12.67 -7.46
C LEU A 88 8.93 -12.02 -6.34
N PRO A 89 8.98 -12.53 -5.09
CA PRO A 89 8.38 -11.84 -3.96
C PRO A 89 9.23 -10.62 -3.57
N LEU A 90 8.62 -9.44 -3.58
CA LEU A 90 9.23 -8.21 -3.11
C LEU A 90 9.04 -8.04 -1.60
N PHE A 91 7.88 -8.41 -1.09
CA PHE A 91 7.60 -8.44 0.34
C PHE A 91 6.63 -9.57 0.68
N SER A 92 6.78 -10.11 1.88
CA SER A 92 5.96 -11.20 2.40
C SER A 92 5.57 -10.94 3.84
N GLY A 93 4.27 -11.03 4.14
CA GLY A 93 3.77 -10.96 5.50
C GLY A 93 3.97 -9.60 6.17
N MET A 94 3.90 -8.49 5.44
CA MET A 94 3.86 -7.17 6.05
C MET A 94 2.66 -7.06 6.98
N GLN A 95 2.89 -6.66 8.23
CA GLN A 95 1.87 -6.62 9.28
C GLN A 95 1.14 -5.27 9.31
N PRO A 96 -0.17 -5.27 9.57
CA PRO A 96 -0.93 -4.03 9.73
C PRO A 96 -0.43 -3.27 10.98
N VAL A 97 -0.14 -1.99 10.82
CA VAL A 97 0.35 -1.11 11.90
C VAL A 97 -0.57 0.08 12.14
N ALA A 98 -1.43 0.42 11.18
CA ALA A 98 -2.46 1.43 11.29
C ALA A 98 -3.55 1.15 10.24
N ALA A 99 -4.64 1.91 10.26
CA ALA A 99 -5.62 1.89 9.19
C ALA A 99 -4.91 2.20 7.86
N ASN A 100 -5.12 1.33 6.85
CA ASN A 100 -4.54 1.45 5.51
C ASN A 100 -3.00 1.47 5.45
N LYS A 101 -2.31 0.97 6.49
CA LYS A 101 -0.85 0.92 6.53
C LYS A 101 -0.33 -0.40 7.08
N TRP A 102 0.67 -0.95 6.40
CA TRP A 102 1.39 -2.18 6.74
C TRP A 102 2.88 -1.90 6.80
N SER A 103 3.60 -2.62 7.64
CA SER A 103 5.04 -2.48 7.82
C SER A 103 5.73 -3.84 7.86
N GLY A 104 6.95 -3.86 7.37
CA GLY A 104 7.77 -5.07 7.28
C GLY A 104 9.08 -4.79 6.55
N GLN A 105 9.44 -5.68 5.64
CA GLN A 105 10.62 -5.55 4.80
C GLN A 105 10.25 -5.68 3.33
N ILE A 106 10.99 -4.96 2.49
CA ILE A 106 10.92 -5.04 1.03
C ILE A 106 12.29 -5.41 0.46
N TYR A 107 12.30 -6.32 -0.50
CA TYR A 107 13.46 -6.64 -1.32
C TYR A 107 13.47 -5.71 -2.55
N ASN A 108 14.58 -5.05 -2.79
CA ASN A 108 14.79 -4.27 -4.00
C ASN A 108 15.66 -5.06 -5.00
N ALA A 109 15.07 -5.47 -6.10
CA ALA A 109 15.76 -6.26 -7.10
C ALA A 109 16.78 -5.44 -7.93
N ASP A 110 16.68 -4.11 -7.92
CA ASP A 110 17.60 -3.24 -8.66
C ASP A 110 19.00 -3.17 -8.01
N ASP A 111 19.07 -3.37 -6.71
CA ASP A 111 20.34 -3.34 -5.96
C ASP A 111 20.61 -4.62 -5.14
N GLY A 112 19.64 -5.53 -5.05
CA GLY A 112 19.72 -6.75 -4.25
C GLY A 112 19.58 -6.54 -2.75
N GLY A 113 19.22 -5.33 -2.30
CA GLY A 113 19.08 -4.98 -0.90
C GLY A 113 17.70 -5.31 -0.33
N THR A 114 17.65 -5.50 0.98
CA THR A 114 16.40 -5.62 1.74
C THR A 114 16.31 -4.49 2.74
N TYR A 115 15.17 -3.81 2.76
CA TYR A 115 14.98 -2.58 3.51
C TYR A 115 13.77 -2.68 4.43
N ALA A 116 13.85 -2.02 5.58
CA ALA A 116 12.66 -1.75 6.38
C ALA A 116 11.68 -0.92 5.52
N SER A 117 10.41 -1.29 5.52
CA SER A 117 9.46 -0.75 4.56
C SER A 117 8.07 -0.57 5.16
N SER A 118 7.33 0.34 4.57
CA SER A 118 5.88 0.43 4.77
C SER A 118 5.15 0.55 3.44
N VAL A 119 3.95 -0.01 3.43
CA VAL A 119 2.99 0.09 2.33
C VAL A 119 1.75 0.76 2.89
N SER A 120 1.24 1.79 2.23
CA SER A 120 0.01 2.47 2.65
C SER A 120 -0.88 2.81 1.48
N VAL A 121 -2.20 2.69 1.67
CA VAL A 121 -3.18 3.12 0.68
C VAL A 121 -3.33 4.63 0.79
N ALA A 122 -2.84 5.35 -0.20
CA ALA A 122 -2.89 6.82 -0.26
C ALA A 122 -4.13 7.34 -1.02
N GLY A 123 -4.86 6.46 -1.69
CA GLY A 123 -6.07 6.77 -2.43
C GLY A 123 -6.65 5.52 -3.06
N PRO A 124 -7.80 5.59 -3.76
CA PRO A 124 -8.45 4.42 -4.35
C PRO A 124 -7.56 3.67 -5.37
N ASP A 125 -6.71 4.40 -6.05
CA ASP A 125 -5.82 3.88 -7.08
C ASP A 125 -4.34 4.24 -6.84
N THR A 126 -3.98 4.60 -5.60
CA THR A 126 -2.62 4.96 -5.22
C THR A 126 -2.16 4.17 -4.01
N LEU A 127 -1.06 3.45 -4.16
CA LEU A 127 -0.36 2.74 -3.10
C LEU A 127 1.00 3.41 -2.88
N ARG A 128 1.25 3.91 -1.68
CA ARG A 128 2.55 4.46 -1.31
C ARG A 128 3.43 3.34 -0.76
N VAL A 129 4.59 3.14 -1.35
CA VAL A 129 5.59 2.16 -0.94
C VAL A 129 6.86 2.88 -0.54
N GLU A 130 7.33 2.66 0.67
CA GLU A 130 8.52 3.33 1.23
C GLU A 130 9.52 2.29 1.72
N GLY A 131 10.80 2.58 1.49
CA GLY A 131 11.93 1.86 2.07
C GLY A 131 12.78 2.81 2.90
N CYS A 132 13.36 2.31 3.98
CA CYS A 132 14.14 3.10 4.92
C CYS A 132 15.55 2.52 5.12
N VAL A 133 16.54 3.42 5.21
CA VAL A 133 17.89 3.12 5.69
C VAL A 133 18.10 3.95 6.96
N GLY A 134 18.07 3.29 8.12
CA GLY A 134 18.05 3.98 9.41
C GLY A 134 16.81 4.88 9.53
N ALA A 135 17.00 6.15 9.85
CA ALA A 135 15.93 7.14 9.97
C ALA A 135 15.53 7.80 8.64
N ILE A 136 16.23 7.51 7.54
CA ILE A 136 15.99 8.11 6.23
C ILE A 136 15.12 7.17 5.43
N CYS A 137 13.91 7.63 5.06
CA CYS A 137 12.96 6.90 4.22
C CYS A 137 12.78 7.62 2.88
N GLY A 138 12.71 6.85 1.83
CA GLY A 138 12.28 7.28 0.51
C GLY A 138 11.26 6.33 -0.04
N GLY A 139 10.48 6.77 -1.01
CA GLY A 139 9.47 5.89 -1.57
C GLY A 139 8.83 6.45 -2.82
N GLU A 140 7.94 5.65 -3.38
CA GLU A 140 7.26 5.93 -4.62
C GLU A 140 5.76 5.62 -4.52
N ASN A 141 4.99 6.17 -5.43
CA ASN A 141 3.57 5.89 -5.56
C ASN A 141 3.34 4.89 -6.69
N TRP A 142 2.71 3.78 -6.37
CA TRP A 142 2.26 2.82 -7.37
C TRP A 142 0.81 3.11 -7.77
N THR A 143 0.51 2.90 -9.03
CA THR A 143 -0.84 3.13 -9.58
C THR A 143 -1.54 1.79 -9.80
N ARG A 144 -2.80 1.70 -9.40
CA ARG A 144 -3.61 0.50 -9.62
C ARG A 144 -3.87 0.30 -11.11
N VAL A 145 -3.59 -0.90 -11.61
CA VAL A 145 -3.81 -1.31 -13.01
C VAL A 145 -4.69 -2.55 -13.15
N GLY A 146 -5.03 -3.19 -12.04
CA GLY A 146 -5.93 -4.33 -12.00
C GLY A 146 -6.43 -4.63 -10.58
N ARG A 147 -7.54 -5.36 -10.49
CA ARG A 147 -8.17 -5.84 -9.24
C ARG A 147 -8.13 -7.37 -9.17
#